data_612fba6f95cde67fcf4922b6d7165009
#
_entry.id   612fba6f95cde67fcf4922b6d7165009
#
_cell.length_a   1.000
_cell.length_b   1.000
_cell.length_c   1.000
_cell.angle_alpha   90.00
_cell.angle_beta   90.00
_cell.angle_gamma   90.00
#
_symmetry.space_group_name_H-M   'P 1'
#
loop_
_entity.id
_entity.type
_entity.pdbx_description
1 polymer ?
#
loop_
_entity_poly.entity_id
_entity_poly.type
_entity_poly.pdbx_seq_one_letter_code
_entity_poly.pdbx_strand_id
1 'polypeptide(L)'
;SVIKRARAMGLVCNVGCECEFYLFETDEHGSPTRIPLDIGGYFDIPPLDKGENIRREICFAIEEMGLHPEHSHHEHGQNEVCFRYTTALKSADNLNTFKSTVKAIAARNGLFASFMPKPLANQPGSGLHVNVSLLRDGKNLFDGAFTPDSEAGHFVAGILAHARELTAFCNPVPNSYARLGANEAPLYVSWSRQNRSQLVRLPSAHGEFCRVELRGPDPAGNPYLVIGLILAAGLDGIEHSLPLPEAVNRNLFHPSAAAGLDSLPRTLREAITVAGQSEFISRELPVALMNKYFEYQTQLCHDAEGAPDTESWERAHSFLII
;
A
#
# COMPACT_ATOMS: atom_id res chain seq x y z
N SER A 1 -11.02 19.05 0.37
CA SER A 1 -9.83 18.29 -0.07
C SER A 1 -8.82 18.25 1.06
N VAL A 2 -8.25 17.10 1.37
CA VAL A 2 -7.27 16.88 2.43
C VAL A 2 -6.04 17.80 2.29
N ILE A 3 -5.57 18.05 1.08
CA ILE A 3 -4.43 18.96 0.82
C ILE A 3 -4.75 20.39 1.25
N LYS A 4 -5.98 20.88 1.04
CA LYS A 4 -6.39 22.21 1.52
C LYS A 4 -6.42 22.26 3.05
N ARG A 5 -6.89 21.18 3.68
CA ARG A 5 -6.91 21.03 5.15
C ARG A 5 -5.50 21.07 5.72
N ALA A 6 -4.57 20.29 5.18
CA ALA A 6 -3.17 20.29 5.58
C ALA A 6 -2.54 21.70 5.46
N ARG A 7 -2.76 22.39 4.33
CA ARG A 7 -2.27 23.76 4.13
C ARG A 7 -2.85 24.77 5.14
N ALA A 8 -4.14 24.64 5.49
CA ALA A 8 -4.75 25.49 6.52
C ALA A 8 -4.11 25.26 7.90
N MET A 9 -3.57 24.10 8.16
CA MET A 9 -2.79 23.76 9.36
C MET A 9 -1.29 24.15 9.24
N GLY A 10 -0.87 24.79 8.13
CA GLY A 10 0.52 25.13 7.87
C GLY A 10 1.39 23.94 7.50
N LEU A 11 0.79 22.85 7.01
CA LEU A 11 1.51 21.61 6.68
C LEU A 11 1.62 21.39 5.17
N VAL A 12 2.78 20.88 4.76
CA VAL A 12 3.00 20.28 3.45
C VAL A 12 3.19 18.78 3.62
N CYS A 13 2.40 17.99 2.87
CA CYS A 13 2.47 16.54 2.90
C CYS A 13 3.24 16.04 1.69
N ASN A 14 4.36 15.37 1.91
CA ASN A 14 5.08 14.62 0.90
C ASN A 14 4.79 13.13 1.06
N VAL A 15 4.67 12.44 -0.07
CA VAL A 15 4.34 11.01 -0.11
C VAL A 15 5.27 10.31 -1.08
N GLY A 16 5.84 9.18 -0.64
CA GLY A 16 6.54 8.21 -1.47
C GLY A 16 5.80 6.88 -1.43
N CYS A 17 5.76 6.19 -2.55
CA CYS A 17 5.13 4.88 -2.67
C CYS A 17 6.17 3.84 -3.08
N GLU A 18 6.17 2.71 -2.38
CA GLU A 18 6.86 1.48 -2.75
C GLU A 18 5.78 0.51 -3.24
N CYS A 19 5.86 0.08 -4.48
CA CYS A 19 4.79 -0.70 -5.11
C CYS A 19 5.37 -1.96 -5.75
N GLU A 20 5.09 -3.09 -5.12
CA GLU A 20 5.53 -4.41 -5.56
C GLU A 20 4.64 -4.95 -6.68
N PHE A 21 5.22 -5.76 -7.56
CA PHE A 21 4.52 -6.44 -8.65
C PHE A 21 5.20 -7.75 -9.02
N TYR A 22 4.41 -8.66 -9.60
CA TYR A 22 4.91 -9.89 -10.19
C TYR A 22 5.03 -9.78 -11.70
N LEU A 23 6.05 -10.44 -12.25
CA LEU A 23 6.19 -10.70 -13.67
C LEU A 23 5.90 -12.19 -13.95
N PHE A 24 5.03 -12.44 -14.92
CA PHE A 24 4.61 -13.79 -15.33
C PHE A 24 4.98 -14.06 -16.78
N GLU A 25 5.24 -15.32 -17.09
CA GLU A 25 5.38 -15.78 -18.46
C GLU A 25 4.03 -15.72 -19.18
N THR A 26 4.07 -15.57 -20.50
CA THR A 26 2.92 -15.74 -21.38
C THR A 26 3.03 -17.07 -22.14
N ASP A 27 1.88 -17.61 -22.57
CA ASP A 27 1.85 -18.80 -23.41
C ASP A 27 2.23 -18.48 -24.88
N GLU A 28 2.20 -19.49 -25.74
CA GLU A 28 2.53 -19.36 -27.17
C GLU A 28 1.59 -18.41 -27.96
N HIS A 29 0.43 -18.08 -27.37
CA HIS A 29 -0.54 -17.13 -27.92
C HIS A 29 -0.45 -15.75 -27.27
N GLY A 30 0.53 -15.53 -26.36
CA GLY A 30 0.70 -14.29 -25.61
C GLY A 30 -0.30 -14.13 -24.46
N SER A 31 -1.05 -15.16 -24.08
CA SER A 31 -1.96 -15.10 -22.95
C SER A 31 -1.20 -15.24 -21.62
N PRO A 32 -1.55 -14.45 -20.58
CA PRO A 32 -0.88 -14.52 -19.29
C PRO A 32 -1.02 -15.91 -18.64
N THR A 33 0.09 -16.45 -18.17
CA THR A 33 0.11 -17.67 -17.33
C THR A 33 0.19 -17.28 -15.85
N ARG A 34 0.19 -18.26 -14.93
CA ARG A 34 0.56 -18.08 -13.52
C ARG A 34 1.97 -18.62 -13.21
N ILE A 35 2.80 -18.76 -14.23
CA ILE A 35 4.21 -19.15 -14.07
C ILE A 35 5.00 -17.86 -13.86
N PRO A 36 5.55 -17.62 -12.65
CA PRO A 36 6.36 -16.43 -12.41
C PRO A 36 7.64 -16.49 -13.25
N LEU A 37 8.15 -15.33 -13.66
CA LEU A 37 9.38 -15.22 -14.46
C LEU A 37 10.56 -15.88 -13.76
N ASP A 38 10.61 -15.77 -12.46
CA ASP A 38 11.54 -16.43 -11.55
C ASP A 38 10.95 -16.59 -10.15
N ILE A 39 11.73 -17.21 -9.26
CA ILE A 39 11.43 -17.42 -7.84
C ILE A 39 12.60 -16.95 -6.97
N GLY A 40 13.33 -15.92 -7.43
CA GLY A 40 14.45 -15.34 -6.69
C GLY A 40 14.06 -14.84 -5.31
N GLY A 41 15.04 -14.67 -4.45
CA GLY A 41 14.89 -14.14 -3.10
C GLY A 41 15.21 -12.65 -3.00
N TYR A 42 15.13 -12.14 -1.80
CA TYR A 42 15.37 -10.73 -1.48
C TYR A 42 16.79 -10.29 -1.88
N PHE A 43 16.90 -9.29 -2.74
CA PHE A 43 18.15 -8.80 -3.31
C PHE A 43 18.96 -9.82 -4.10
N ASP A 44 18.34 -10.88 -4.60
CA ASP A 44 19.01 -11.77 -5.55
C ASP A 44 19.40 -10.99 -6.82
N ILE A 45 20.47 -11.47 -7.43
CA ILE A 45 21.04 -10.91 -8.66
C ILE A 45 21.02 -11.98 -9.77
N PRO A 46 21.22 -11.63 -11.06
CA PRO A 46 21.33 -12.61 -12.11
C PRO A 46 22.39 -13.69 -11.83
N PRO A 47 22.13 -14.96 -12.16
CA PRO A 47 21.01 -15.45 -13.02
C PRO A 47 19.73 -15.82 -12.24
N LEU A 48 19.66 -15.65 -10.93
CA LEU A 48 18.46 -15.96 -10.14
C LEU A 48 17.37 -14.92 -10.40
N ASP A 49 17.74 -13.65 -10.36
CA ASP A 49 16.90 -12.53 -10.78
C ASP A 49 16.89 -12.42 -12.31
N LYS A 50 15.81 -12.82 -12.93
CA LYS A 50 15.60 -12.66 -14.38
C LYS A 50 14.91 -11.35 -14.75
N GLY A 51 14.38 -10.63 -13.76
CA GLY A 51 13.64 -9.39 -13.93
C GLY A 51 14.51 -8.12 -14.01
N GLU A 52 15.82 -8.20 -13.74
CA GLU A 52 16.71 -7.03 -13.67
C GLU A 52 16.64 -6.13 -14.91
N ASN A 53 16.71 -6.72 -16.12
CA ASN A 53 16.66 -5.95 -17.36
C ASN A 53 15.30 -5.23 -17.55
N ILE A 54 14.21 -5.88 -17.14
CA ILE A 54 12.87 -5.31 -17.22
C ILE A 54 12.75 -4.13 -16.25
N ARG A 55 13.19 -4.29 -15.00
CA ARG A 55 13.20 -3.19 -14.02
C ARG A 55 14.06 -2.03 -14.49
N ARG A 56 15.20 -2.29 -15.11
CA ARG A 56 16.07 -1.25 -15.68
C ARG A 56 15.37 -0.48 -16.80
N GLU A 57 14.68 -1.18 -17.72
CA GLU A 57 13.90 -0.52 -18.77
C GLU A 57 12.76 0.31 -18.17
N ILE A 58 12.08 -0.20 -17.13
CA ILE A 58 11.07 0.55 -16.38
C ILE A 58 11.67 1.82 -15.77
N CYS A 59 12.83 1.71 -15.09
CA CYS A 59 13.50 2.87 -14.49
C CYS A 59 13.80 3.96 -15.53
N PHE A 60 14.36 3.62 -16.67
CA PHE A 60 14.62 4.60 -17.74
C PHE A 60 13.33 5.24 -18.24
N ALA A 61 12.29 4.46 -18.49
CA ALA A 61 11.04 5.00 -19.00
C ALA A 61 10.36 5.95 -18.01
N ILE A 62 10.31 5.60 -16.71
CA ILE A 62 9.71 6.49 -15.71
C ILE A 62 10.57 7.74 -15.45
N GLU A 63 11.90 7.65 -15.58
CA GLU A 63 12.79 8.80 -15.49
C GLU A 63 12.51 9.81 -16.61
N GLU A 64 12.35 9.35 -17.86
CA GLU A 64 11.94 10.19 -18.99
C GLU A 64 10.56 10.84 -18.78
N MET A 65 9.67 10.22 -18.02
CA MET A 65 8.36 10.76 -17.64
C MET A 65 8.41 11.71 -16.43
N GLY A 66 9.61 11.94 -15.85
CA GLY A 66 9.82 12.85 -14.72
C GLY A 66 9.51 12.24 -13.35
N LEU A 67 9.46 10.92 -13.26
CA LEU A 67 9.57 10.21 -11.99
C LEU A 67 11.08 9.93 -11.78
N HIS A 68 11.58 10.13 -10.57
CA HIS A 68 13.00 9.95 -10.28
C HIS A 68 13.22 8.60 -9.58
N PRO A 69 13.56 7.50 -10.32
CA PRO A 69 13.84 6.21 -9.70
C PRO A 69 15.08 6.34 -8.81
N GLU A 70 15.03 5.75 -7.62
CA GLU A 70 16.11 5.78 -6.64
C GLU A 70 16.81 4.43 -6.53
N HIS A 71 16.02 3.35 -6.51
CA HIS A 71 16.53 1.98 -6.55
C HIS A 71 15.49 1.00 -7.07
N SER A 72 15.96 -0.15 -7.52
CA SER A 72 15.13 -1.29 -7.86
C SER A 72 15.79 -2.58 -7.41
N HIS A 73 15.00 -3.55 -6.99
CA HIS A 73 15.51 -4.83 -6.52
C HIS A 73 14.49 -5.93 -6.68
N HIS A 74 14.97 -7.16 -6.52
CA HIS A 74 14.16 -8.34 -6.43
C HIS A 74 13.68 -8.52 -4.99
N GLU A 75 12.40 -8.75 -4.79
CA GLU A 75 11.81 -9.18 -3.53
C GLU A 75 11.76 -10.71 -3.45
N HIS A 76 10.88 -11.30 -2.66
CA HIS A 76 10.68 -12.76 -2.62
C HIS A 76 9.73 -13.24 -3.73
N GLY A 77 10.20 -13.20 -4.99
CA GLY A 77 9.41 -13.49 -6.18
C GLY A 77 8.77 -12.26 -6.83
N GLN A 78 8.59 -11.15 -6.10
CA GLN A 78 8.13 -9.89 -6.67
C GLN A 78 9.31 -9.04 -7.14
N ASN A 79 8.97 -8.02 -7.92
CA ASN A 79 9.85 -6.94 -8.32
C ASN A 79 9.40 -5.65 -7.65
N GLU A 80 10.35 -4.81 -7.25
CA GLU A 80 10.09 -3.48 -6.72
C GLU A 80 10.95 -2.44 -7.42
N VAL A 81 10.35 -1.28 -7.72
CA VAL A 81 11.04 -0.09 -8.20
C VAL A 81 10.57 1.07 -7.34
N CYS A 82 11.49 1.65 -6.58
CA CYS A 82 11.23 2.82 -5.77
C CYS A 82 11.60 4.08 -6.53
N PHE A 83 10.76 5.10 -6.41
CA PHE A 83 10.99 6.42 -6.98
C PHE A 83 10.78 7.50 -5.92
N ARG A 84 11.47 8.62 -6.10
CA ARG A 84 11.53 9.70 -5.12
C ARG A 84 10.14 10.19 -4.73
N TYR A 85 9.98 10.47 -3.43
CA TYR A 85 8.77 11.07 -2.90
C TYR A 85 8.49 12.46 -3.54
N THR A 86 7.23 12.85 -3.54
CA THR A 86 6.78 14.16 -4.02
C THR A 86 5.53 14.61 -3.25
N THR A 87 4.90 15.70 -3.67
CA THR A 87 3.62 16.11 -3.06
C THR A 87 2.55 15.04 -3.24
N ALA A 88 1.63 14.93 -2.29
CA ALA A 88 0.64 13.86 -2.21
C ALA A 88 -0.15 13.62 -3.51
N LEU A 89 -0.62 14.67 -4.18
CA LEU A 89 -1.36 14.52 -5.45
C LEU A 89 -0.44 14.00 -6.55
N LYS A 90 0.74 14.58 -6.68
CA LYS A 90 1.72 14.14 -7.70
C LYS A 90 2.18 12.70 -7.45
N SER A 91 2.26 12.26 -6.19
CA SER A 91 2.59 10.87 -5.85
C SER A 91 1.50 9.91 -6.33
N ALA A 92 0.22 10.26 -6.19
CA ALA A 92 -0.89 9.47 -6.74
C ALA A 92 -0.85 9.39 -8.27
N ASP A 93 -0.57 10.51 -8.95
CA ASP A 93 -0.37 10.56 -10.41
C ASP A 93 0.80 9.68 -10.84
N ASN A 94 1.93 9.80 -10.14
CA ASN A 94 3.15 9.03 -10.41
C ASN A 94 2.91 7.52 -10.24
N LEU A 95 2.18 7.11 -9.20
CA LEU A 95 1.87 5.69 -9.00
C LEU A 95 1.01 5.10 -10.12
N ASN A 96 0.03 5.84 -10.63
CA ASN A 96 -0.75 5.41 -11.80
C ASN A 96 0.13 5.32 -13.06
N THR A 97 0.98 6.33 -13.30
CA THR A 97 1.93 6.33 -14.41
C THR A 97 2.88 5.14 -14.31
N PHE A 98 3.45 4.89 -13.13
CA PHE A 98 4.32 3.75 -12.85
C PHE A 98 3.64 2.42 -13.19
N LYS A 99 2.45 2.15 -12.65
CA LYS A 99 1.73 0.89 -12.90
C LYS A 99 1.45 0.68 -14.39
N SER A 100 1.06 1.72 -15.10
CA SER A 100 0.81 1.65 -16.55
C SER A 100 2.09 1.37 -17.33
N THR A 101 3.20 2.02 -16.95
CA THR A 101 4.52 1.82 -17.58
C THR A 101 5.04 0.40 -17.37
N VAL A 102 4.93 -0.13 -16.14
CA VAL A 102 5.30 -1.51 -15.82
C VAL A 102 4.57 -2.51 -16.71
N LYS A 103 3.23 -2.38 -16.81
CA LYS A 103 2.42 -3.26 -17.68
C LYS A 103 2.82 -3.16 -19.15
N ALA A 104 3.04 -1.95 -19.66
CA ALA A 104 3.42 -1.73 -21.05
C ALA A 104 4.80 -2.32 -21.37
N ILE A 105 5.78 -2.14 -20.50
CA ILE A 105 7.13 -2.67 -20.68
C ILE A 105 7.16 -4.19 -20.55
N ALA A 106 6.46 -4.75 -19.57
CA ALA A 106 6.32 -6.21 -19.47
C ALA A 106 5.74 -6.82 -20.75
N ALA A 107 4.65 -6.25 -21.27
CA ALA A 107 4.01 -6.72 -22.50
C ALA A 107 4.95 -6.63 -23.72
N ARG A 108 5.73 -5.55 -23.85
CA ARG A 108 6.75 -5.41 -24.93
C ARG A 108 7.83 -6.49 -24.86
N ASN A 109 8.11 -7.01 -23.68
CA ASN A 109 9.09 -8.06 -23.43
C ASN A 109 8.47 -9.49 -23.41
N GLY A 110 7.23 -9.65 -23.85
CA GLY A 110 6.55 -10.95 -23.89
C GLY A 110 6.18 -11.47 -22.50
N LEU A 111 6.05 -10.59 -21.52
CA LEU A 111 5.70 -10.89 -20.14
C LEU A 111 4.36 -10.24 -19.75
N PHE A 112 3.79 -10.72 -18.66
CA PHE A 112 2.63 -10.13 -18.05
C PHE A 112 2.97 -9.62 -16.64
N ALA A 113 2.72 -8.34 -16.38
CA ALA A 113 2.87 -7.76 -15.05
C ALA A 113 1.52 -7.71 -14.32
N SER A 114 1.48 -8.22 -13.10
CA SER A 114 0.31 -8.17 -12.24
C SER A 114 0.62 -7.47 -10.93
N PHE A 115 -0.27 -6.57 -10.55
CA PHE A 115 -0.33 -5.89 -9.26
C PHE A 115 -1.37 -6.53 -8.31
N MET A 116 -1.82 -7.74 -8.61
CA MET A 116 -2.73 -8.50 -7.76
C MET A 116 -2.11 -8.69 -6.37
N PRO A 117 -2.84 -8.45 -5.28
CA PRO A 117 -2.29 -8.50 -3.91
C PRO A 117 -1.68 -9.85 -3.53
N LYS A 118 -2.26 -10.96 -3.96
CA LYS A 118 -1.79 -12.32 -3.68
C LYS A 118 -1.98 -13.22 -4.90
N PRO A 119 -1.14 -13.07 -5.95
CA PRO A 119 -1.34 -13.83 -7.20
C PRO A 119 -0.98 -15.30 -7.08
N LEU A 120 -0.11 -15.67 -6.14
CA LEU A 120 0.35 -17.03 -5.89
C LEU A 120 0.12 -17.39 -4.41
N ALA A 121 -0.63 -18.46 -4.16
CA ALA A 121 -1.05 -18.84 -2.81
C ALA A 121 0.14 -19.08 -1.84
N ASN A 122 1.21 -19.72 -2.34
CA ASN A 122 2.36 -20.14 -1.54
C ASN A 122 3.58 -19.19 -1.65
N GLN A 123 3.41 -18.03 -2.27
CA GLN A 123 4.46 -17.01 -2.39
C GLN A 123 4.04 -15.73 -1.66
N PRO A 124 4.93 -14.83 -1.28
CA PRO A 124 4.57 -13.52 -0.75
C PRO A 124 3.60 -12.76 -1.67
N GLY A 125 2.79 -11.89 -1.09
CA GLY A 125 1.90 -11.01 -1.83
C GLY A 125 2.55 -9.66 -2.11
N SER A 126 2.02 -8.92 -3.08
CA SER A 126 2.48 -7.57 -3.43
C SER A 126 1.91 -6.53 -2.48
N GLY A 127 2.77 -5.71 -1.89
CA GLY A 127 2.42 -4.57 -1.03
C GLY A 127 2.46 -3.24 -1.78
N LEU A 128 1.76 -2.28 -1.22
CA LEU A 128 1.89 -0.86 -1.51
C LEU A 128 2.24 -0.14 -0.21
N HIS A 129 3.51 0.10 0.04
CA HIS A 129 3.91 0.83 1.23
C HIS A 129 3.81 2.34 0.96
N VAL A 130 3.07 3.03 1.81
CA VAL A 130 2.85 4.47 1.68
C VAL A 130 3.67 5.19 2.74
N ASN A 131 4.70 5.88 2.29
CA ASN A 131 5.60 6.68 3.11
C ASN A 131 5.13 8.13 3.13
N VAL A 132 4.95 8.71 4.32
CA VAL A 132 4.48 10.09 4.49
C VAL A 132 5.48 10.89 5.32
N SER A 133 5.84 12.07 4.85
CA SER A 133 6.51 13.09 5.65
C SER A 133 5.69 14.39 5.67
N LEU A 134 5.75 15.07 6.80
CA LEU A 134 5.06 16.35 7.01
C LEU A 134 6.08 17.44 7.24
N LEU A 135 5.93 18.53 6.49
CA LEU A 135 6.81 19.71 6.68
C LEU A 135 5.98 20.88 7.20
N ARG A 136 6.52 21.56 8.21
CA ARG A 136 6.08 22.87 8.70
C ARG A 136 7.23 23.85 8.58
N ASP A 137 7.03 24.94 7.87
CA ASP A 137 8.08 25.96 7.61
C ASP A 137 9.39 25.35 7.06
N GLY A 138 9.26 24.36 6.19
CA GLY A 138 10.37 23.64 5.57
C GLY A 138 11.07 22.62 6.46
N LYS A 139 10.65 22.43 7.72
CA LYS A 139 11.19 21.44 8.64
C LYS A 139 10.34 20.18 8.67
N ASN A 140 10.98 19.03 8.58
CA ASN A 140 10.32 17.73 8.65
C ASN A 140 9.94 17.42 10.11
N LEU A 141 8.66 17.20 10.39
CA LEU A 141 8.14 16.91 11.73
C LEU A 141 8.56 15.54 12.28
N PHE A 142 9.00 14.63 11.41
CA PHE A 142 9.53 13.32 11.81
C PHE A 142 11.04 13.34 12.07
N ASP A 143 11.73 14.44 11.74
CA ASP A 143 13.17 14.61 12.02
C ASP A 143 13.39 15.05 13.47
N GLY A 144 14.34 14.44 14.17
CA GLY A 144 14.68 14.75 15.56
C GLY A 144 13.96 13.84 16.58
N ALA A 145 13.61 14.40 17.71
CA ALA A 145 13.00 13.65 18.82
C ALA A 145 11.50 13.40 18.56
N PHE A 146 11.17 12.27 17.92
CA PHE A 146 9.80 11.80 17.84
C PHE A 146 9.29 11.44 19.24
N THR A 147 8.23 12.11 19.67
CA THR A 147 7.55 11.84 20.94
C THR A 147 6.06 11.54 20.70
N PRO A 148 5.40 10.75 21.57
CA PRO A 148 3.97 10.47 21.46
C PRO A 148 3.10 11.74 21.41
N ASP A 149 3.46 12.77 22.13
CA ASP A 149 2.71 14.03 22.24
C ASP A 149 3.11 15.07 21.17
N SER A 150 3.96 14.72 20.21
CA SER A 150 4.30 15.59 19.09
C SER A 150 3.23 15.53 17.99
N GLU A 151 3.18 16.54 17.12
CA GLU A 151 2.31 16.50 15.92
C GLU A 151 2.56 15.25 15.07
N ALA A 152 3.81 14.81 14.94
CA ALA A 152 4.15 13.56 14.28
C ALA A 152 3.59 12.33 15.01
N GLY A 153 3.60 12.35 16.36
CA GLY A 153 2.98 11.31 17.18
C GLY A 153 1.46 11.27 17.00
N HIS A 154 0.81 12.41 17.07
CA HIS A 154 -0.63 12.54 16.82
C HIS A 154 -1.02 12.10 15.40
N PHE A 155 -0.19 12.40 14.40
CA PHE A 155 -0.41 11.93 13.02
C PHE A 155 -0.40 10.39 12.94
N VAL A 156 0.57 9.75 13.56
CA VAL A 156 0.64 8.28 13.63
C VAL A 156 -0.56 7.72 14.40
N ALA A 157 -0.95 8.35 15.52
CA ALA A 157 -2.11 7.97 16.30
C ALA A 157 -3.40 8.01 15.48
N GLY A 158 -3.59 9.05 14.66
CA GLY A 158 -4.73 9.16 13.74
C GLY A 158 -4.77 8.04 12.71
N ILE A 159 -3.64 7.69 12.09
CA ILE A 159 -3.58 6.55 11.16
C ILE A 159 -3.98 5.25 11.86
N LEU A 160 -3.50 5.01 13.07
CA LEU A 160 -3.83 3.80 13.84
C LEU A 160 -5.31 3.77 14.26
N ALA A 161 -5.85 4.89 14.70
CA ALA A 161 -7.24 5.00 15.13
C ALA A 161 -8.22 4.65 14.00
N HIS A 162 -7.89 5.06 12.77
CA HIS A 162 -8.72 4.83 11.58
C HIS A 162 -8.29 3.64 10.73
N ALA A 163 -7.27 2.88 11.14
CA ALA A 163 -6.68 1.81 10.33
C ALA A 163 -7.70 0.79 9.81
N ARG A 164 -8.65 0.38 10.67
CA ARG A 164 -9.69 -0.59 10.30
C ARG A 164 -10.70 -0.01 9.28
N GLU A 165 -11.02 1.26 9.40
CA GLU A 165 -11.92 1.99 8.50
C GLU A 165 -11.29 2.21 7.12
N LEU A 166 -9.96 2.43 7.09
CA LEU A 166 -9.20 2.61 5.87
C LEU A 166 -9.06 1.31 5.04
N THR A 167 -9.19 0.15 5.67
CA THR A 167 -8.89 -1.15 5.04
C THR A 167 -9.71 -1.40 3.79
N ALA A 168 -11.00 -1.00 3.75
CA ALA A 168 -11.83 -1.16 2.56
C ALA A 168 -11.28 -0.44 1.32
N PHE A 169 -10.51 0.64 1.50
CA PHE A 169 -9.93 1.44 0.42
C PHE A 169 -8.47 1.07 0.14
N CYS A 170 -7.75 0.67 1.18
CA CYS A 170 -6.35 0.24 1.09
C CYS A 170 -6.21 -1.19 0.54
N ASN A 171 -7.24 -2.02 0.73
CA ASN A 171 -7.28 -3.44 0.41
C ASN A 171 -8.65 -3.78 -0.23
N PRO A 172 -8.92 -3.29 -1.47
CA PRO A 172 -10.27 -3.18 -2.01
C PRO A 172 -10.79 -4.42 -2.74
N VAL A 173 -10.06 -5.52 -2.74
CA VAL A 173 -10.48 -6.74 -3.45
C VAL A 173 -10.50 -7.95 -2.51
N PRO A 174 -11.31 -8.98 -2.77
CA PRO A 174 -11.33 -10.19 -1.92
C PRO A 174 -9.94 -10.80 -1.73
N ASN A 175 -9.12 -10.81 -2.78
CA ASN A 175 -7.75 -11.33 -2.77
C ASN A 175 -6.79 -10.54 -1.84
N SER A 176 -7.07 -9.27 -1.55
CA SER A 176 -6.30 -8.45 -0.60
C SER A 176 -6.17 -9.13 0.77
N TYR A 177 -7.22 -9.81 1.21
CA TYR A 177 -7.31 -10.44 2.54
C TYR A 177 -6.54 -11.77 2.62
N ALA A 178 -6.20 -12.36 1.48
CA ALA A 178 -5.27 -13.48 1.42
C ALA A 178 -3.81 -13.03 1.63
N ARG A 179 -3.51 -11.73 1.41
CA ARG A 179 -2.20 -11.13 1.67
C ARG A 179 -2.04 -10.75 3.15
N LEU A 180 -3.04 -10.09 3.75
CA LEU A 180 -2.97 -9.57 5.13
C LEU A 180 -2.71 -10.68 6.15
N GLY A 181 -1.66 -10.52 6.95
CA GLY A 181 -1.22 -11.52 7.93
C GLY A 181 -0.45 -12.71 7.35
N ALA A 182 -0.20 -12.72 6.03
CA ALA A 182 0.62 -13.74 5.39
C ALA A 182 2.02 -13.19 5.06
N ASN A 183 3.06 -14.00 5.29
CA ASN A 183 4.44 -13.61 5.08
C ASN A 183 4.79 -12.29 5.82
N GLU A 184 5.20 -11.26 5.10
CA GLU A 184 5.61 -9.97 5.66
C GLU A 184 4.50 -8.92 5.68
N ALA A 185 3.26 -9.25 5.30
CA ALA A 185 2.14 -8.31 5.34
C ALA A 185 1.57 -8.18 6.76
N PRO A 186 1.41 -6.95 7.29
CA PRO A 186 0.87 -6.73 8.62
C PRO A 186 -0.63 -7.06 8.70
N LEU A 187 -1.08 -7.46 9.89
CA LEU A 187 -2.49 -7.72 10.17
C LEU A 187 -3.01 -6.93 11.39
N TYR A 188 -2.13 -6.58 12.31
CA TYR A 188 -2.52 -6.02 13.60
C TYR A 188 -2.30 -4.50 13.63
N VAL A 189 -3.24 -3.77 14.23
CA VAL A 189 -3.15 -2.32 14.42
C VAL A 189 -2.07 -2.04 15.44
N SER A 190 -0.91 -1.62 14.95
CA SER A 190 0.29 -1.47 15.76
C SER A 190 1.33 -0.60 15.05
N TRP A 191 2.25 -0.07 15.83
CA TRP A 191 3.38 0.69 15.30
C TRP A 191 4.67 0.37 16.05
N SER A 192 5.79 0.61 15.40
CA SER A 192 7.09 0.65 16.06
C SER A 192 8.12 1.43 15.27
N ARG A 193 9.29 1.60 15.88
CA ARG A 193 10.51 2.00 15.20
C ARG A 193 11.16 0.77 14.56
N GLN A 194 11.45 0.82 13.26
CA GLN A 194 12.26 -0.16 12.51
C GLN A 194 11.65 -1.56 12.31
N ASN A 195 10.75 -2.05 13.13
CA ASN A 195 10.21 -3.40 13.01
C ASN A 195 9.21 -3.51 11.83
N ARG A 196 9.51 -4.38 10.87
CA ARG A 196 8.72 -4.57 9.62
C ARG A 196 7.41 -5.34 9.82
N SER A 197 7.20 -6.00 10.96
CA SER A 197 5.95 -6.74 11.22
C SER A 197 4.78 -5.85 11.67
N GLN A 198 5.02 -4.56 11.87
CA GLN A 198 4.01 -3.60 12.31
C GLN A 198 3.25 -2.99 11.13
N LEU A 199 2.00 -2.59 11.39
CA LEU A 199 1.18 -1.87 10.40
C LEU A 199 1.80 -0.51 10.05
N VAL A 200 2.27 0.20 11.06
CA VAL A 200 2.93 1.50 10.91
C VAL A 200 4.36 1.41 11.43
N ARG A 201 5.31 1.78 10.59
CA ARG A 201 6.74 1.80 10.92
C ARG A 201 7.32 3.20 10.79
N LEU A 202 8.22 3.56 11.71
CA LEU A 202 9.08 4.72 11.56
C LEU A 202 10.49 4.22 11.20
N PRO A 203 10.89 4.27 9.93
CA PRO A 203 12.22 3.85 9.51
C PRO A 203 13.30 4.71 10.15
N SER A 204 14.48 4.14 10.37
CA SER A 204 15.65 4.92 10.77
C SER A 204 16.10 5.77 9.60
N ALA A 205 15.99 7.08 9.75
CA ALA A 205 16.36 8.06 8.72
C ALA A 205 16.69 9.39 9.38
N HIS A 206 17.26 10.32 8.62
CA HIS A 206 17.61 11.67 9.05
C HIS A 206 17.19 12.73 8.02
N GLY A 207 16.88 13.92 8.50
CA GLY A 207 16.55 15.07 7.66
C GLY A 207 15.29 14.85 6.81
N GLU A 208 15.43 15.12 5.53
CA GLU A 208 14.31 14.99 4.58
C GLU A 208 13.76 13.57 4.43
N PHE A 209 14.55 12.53 4.74
CA PHE A 209 14.16 11.13 4.61
C PHE A 209 13.38 10.58 5.82
N CYS A 210 13.25 11.37 6.90
CA CYS A 210 12.42 10.98 8.04
C CYS A 210 10.95 10.92 7.65
N ARG A 211 10.29 9.78 7.97
CA ARG A 211 8.93 9.50 7.51
C ARG A 211 8.23 8.48 8.38
N VAL A 212 6.95 8.41 8.23
CA VAL A 212 6.13 7.27 8.66
C VAL A 212 5.77 6.42 7.46
N GLU A 213 5.82 5.11 7.59
CA GLU A 213 5.46 4.13 6.58
C GLU A 213 4.23 3.34 7.02
N LEU A 214 3.17 3.37 6.21
CA LEU A 214 2.00 2.48 6.35
C LEU A 214 2.16 1.29 5.40
N ARG A 215 2.20 0.07 5.95
CA ARG A 215 2.53 -1.17 5.25
C ARG A 215 1.32 -2.05 4.89
N GLY A 216 0.12 -1.70 5.39
CA GLY A 216 -1.09 -2.46 5.14
C GLY A 216 -1.62 -2.43 3.70
N PRO A 217 -1.61 -1.28 3.00
CA PRO A 217 -2.16 -1.17 1.66
C PRO A 217 -1.54 -2.13 0.67
N ASP A 218 -2.30 -2.43 -0.40
CA ASP A 218 -1.83 -3.20 -1.55
C ASP A 218 -2.06 -2.45 -2.87
N PRO A 219 -1.43 -2.91 -3.97
CA PRO A 219 -1.48 -2.19 -5.24
C PRO A 219 -2.86 -2.14 -5.91
N ALA A 220 -3.86 -2.92 -5.46
CA ALA A 220 -5.24 -2.83 -5.96
C ALA A 220 -5.94 -1.53 -5.53
N GLY A 221 -5.46 -0.90 -4.45
CA GLY A 221 -5.98 0.36 -3.95
C GLY A 221 -5.92 1.50 -4.97
N ASN A 222 -6.98 2.31 -5.04
CA ASN A 222 -6.96 3.54 -5.84
C ASN A 222 -6.02 4.57 -5.19
N PRO A 223 -4.93 5.01 -5.85
CA PRO A 223 -3.92 5.87 -5.24
C PRO A 223 -4.46 7.17 -4.62
N TYR A 224 -5.46 7.78 -5.25
CA TYR A 224 -6.05 9.03 -4.75
C TYR A 224 -6.85 8.80 -3.47
N LEU A 225 -7.58 7.68 -3.37
CA LEU A 225 -8.35 7.32 -2.17
C LEU A 225 -7.41 6.87 -1.06
N VAL A 226 -6.46 5.99 -1.36
CA VAL A 226 -5.48 5.46 -0.40
C VAL A 226 -4.70 6.61 0.23
N ILE A 227 -4.00 7.40 -0.57
CA ILE A 227 -3.17 8.52 -0.08
C ILE A 227 -4.06 9.58 0.60
N GLY A 228 -5.19 9.93 -0.02
CA GLY A 228 -6.10 10.94 0.53
C GLY A 228 -6.64 10.59 1.91
N LEU A 229 -7.06 9.35 2.11
CA LEU A 229 -7.63 8.89 3.38
C LEU A 229 -6.55 8.67 4.45
N ILE A 230 -5.35 8.19 4.09
CA ILE A 230 -4.22 8.10 5.03
C ILE A 230 -3.85 9.47 5.58
N LEU A 231 -3.75 10.46 4.69
CA LEU A 231 -3.49 11.83 5.12
C LEU A 231 -4.63 12.41 5.96
N ALA A 232 -5.88 12.15 5.59
CA ALA A 232 -7.04 12.60 6.37
C ALA A 232 -7.03 12.02 7.78
N ALA A 233 -6.73 10.73 7.92
CA ALA A 233 -6.62 10.04 9.20
C ALA A 233 -5.51 10.63 10.08
N GLY A 234 -4.33 10.84 9.49
CA GLY A 234 -3.22 11.45 10.22
C GLY A 234 -3.52 12.90 10.66
N LEU A 235 -4.13 13.71 9.79
CA LEU A 235 -4.52 15.08 10.14
C LEU A 235 -5.63 15.12 11.21
N ASP A 236 -6.55 14.17 11.18
CA ASP A 236 -7.56 14.00 12.23
C ASP A 236 -6.90 13.75 13.59
N GLY A 237 -5.85 12.93 13.60
CA GLY A 237 -5.04 12.71 14.80
C GLY A 237 -4.39 13.97 15.35
N ILE A 238 -3.85 14.84 14.48
CA ILE A 238 -3.27 16.12 14.89
C ILE A 238 -4.35 17.07 15.42
N GLU A 239 -5.47 17.23 14.70
CA GLU A 239 -6.54 18.16 15.09
C GLU A 239 -7.19 17.81 16.45
N HIS A 240 -7.29 16.52 16.75
CA HIS A 240 -7.88 16.05 17.99
C HIS A 240 -6.84 15.67 19.05
N SER A 241 -5.55 15.87 18.78
CA SER A 241 -4.45 15.51 19.67
C SER A 241 -4.58 14.06 20.17
N LEU A 242 -4.86 13.13 19.24
CA LEU A 242 -5.08 11.72 19.61
C LEU A 242 -3.84 11.12 20.27
N PRO A 243 -4.00 10.40 21.39
CA PRO A 243 -2.86 9.81 22.08
C PRO A 243 -2.27 8.65 21.26
N LEU A 244 -0.96 8.66 21.09
CA LEU A 244 -0.27 7.55 20.43
C LEU A 244 -0.13 6.38 21.41
N PRO A 245 -0.62 5.17 21.09
CA PRO A 245 -0.45 3.99 21.92
C PRO A 245 1.03 3.60 22.02
N GLU A 246 1.35 2.73 23.00
CA GLU A 246 2.72 2.22 23.17
C GLU A 246 3.21 1.48 21.91
N ALA A 247 4.49 1.65 21.60
CA ALA A 247 5.13 0.98 20.49
C ALA A 247 5.23 -0.54 20.73
N VAL A 248 4.92 -1.33 19.71
CA VAL A 248 4.98 -2.79 19.78
C VAL A 248 6.26 -3.28 19.08
N ASN A 249 7.26 -3.67 19.84
CA ASN A 249 8.57 -4.08 19.31
C ASN A 249 8.74 -5.60 19.10
N ARG A 250 7.72 -6.41 19.45
CA ARG A 250 7.72 -7.86 19.21
C ARG A 250 7.39 -8.19 17.76
N ASN A 251 7.87 -9.32 17.27
CA ASN A 251 7.59 -9.78 15.91
C ASN A 251 6.15 -10.31 15.80
N LEU A 252 5.29 -9.60 15.10
CA LEU A 252 3.86 -9.91 14.92
C LEU A 252 3.58 -10.91 13.80
N PHE A 253 4.57 -11.39 13.08
CA PHE A 253 4.39 -12.53 12.16
C PHE A 253 4.14 -13.85 12.91
N HIS A 254 4.39 -13.87 14.22
CA HIS A 254 4.00 -14.97 15.10
C HIS A 254 2.66 -14.63 15.78
N PRO A 255 1.56 -15.38 15.51
CA PRO A 255 0.23 -15.07 16.07
C PRO A 255 0.19 -14.95 17.60
N SER A 256 1.00 -15.75 18.31
CA SER A 256 1.10 -15.67 19.77
C SER A 256 1.63 -14.34 20.29
N ALA A 257 2.37 -13.60 19.47
CA ALA A 257 2.89 -12.28 19.82
C ALA A 257 1.85 -11.15 19.68
N ALA A 258 0.69 -11.41 19.10
CA ALA A 258 -0.34 -10.40 18.82
C ALA A 258 -1.42 -10.29 19.92
N ALA A 259 -1.27 -11.01 21.03
CA ALA A 259 -2.26 -10.96 22.12
C ALA A 259 -2.51 -9.52 22.60
N GLY A 260 -3.78 -9.15 22.65
CA GLY A 260 -4.25 -7.83 23.11
C GLY A 260 -4.21 -6.74 22.02
N LEU A 261 -3.87 -7.06 20.77
CA LEU A 261 -3.91 -6.10 19.65
C LEU A 261 -5.17 -6.30 18.80
N ASP A 262 -5.75 -5.20 18.39
CA ASP A 262 -6.80 -5.21 17.39
C ASP A 262 -6.25 -5.64 16.02
N SER A 263 -7.05 -6.39 15.27
CA SER A 263 -6.70 -6.76 13.89
C SER A 263 -7.41 -5.87 12.88
N LEU A 264 -6.80 -5.71 11.71
CA LEU A 264 -7.50 -5.24 10.52
C LEU A 264 -8.65 -6.22 10.19
N PRO A 265 -9.69 -5.77 9.47
CA PRO A 265 -10.69 -6.66 8.88
C PRO A 265 -10.05 -7.83 8.13
N ARG A 266 -10.66 -8.99 8.23
CA ARG A 266 -10.14 -10.22 7.62
C ARG A 266 -10.81 -10.62 6.31
N THR A 267 -11.85 -9.90 5.93
CA THR A 267 -12.56 -10.07 4.66
C THR A 267 -12.96 -8.71 4.12
N LEU A 268 -13.16 -8.65 2.80
CA LEU A 268 -13.67 -7.43 2.16
C LEU A 268 -15.04 -7.04 2.73
N ARG A 269 -15.90 -8.01 3.00
CA ARG A 269 -17.22 -7.79 3.61
C ARG A 269 -17.13 -7.12 4.98
N GLU A 270 -16.22 -7.60 5.84
CA GLU A 270 -15.97 -6.97 7.14
C GLU A 270 -15.47 -5.53 6.97
N ALA A 271 -14.50 -5.31 6.07
CA ALA A 271 -13.94 -4.00 5.83
C ALA A 271 -14.98 -2.99 5.31
N ILE A 272 -15.84 -3.40 4.37
CA ILE A 272 -16.95 -2.58 3.87
C ILE A 272 -17.91 -2.24 5.01
N THR A 273 -18.22 -3.19 5.88
CA THR A 273 -19.12 -2.97 7.02
C THR A 273 -18.52 -1.95 7.99
N VAL A 274 -17.25 -2.10 8.35
CA VAL A 274 -16.54 -1.16 9.25
C VAL A 274 -16.48 0.24 8.61
N ALA A 275 -16.07 0.34 7.34
CA ALA A 275 -15.95 1.63 6.65
C ALA A 275 -17.33 2.29 6.43
N GLY A 276 -18.38 1.51 6.15
CA GLY A 276 -19.73 2.01 5.92
C GLY A 276 -20.41 2.57 7.17
N GLN A 277 -19.98 2.14 8.35
CA GLN A 277 -20.45 2.64 9.65
C GLN A 277 -19.57 3.77 10.21
N SER A 278 -18.50 4.13 9.53
CA SER A 278 -17.53 5.10 10.01
C SER A 278 -18.01 6.53 9.82
N GLU A 279 -18.07 7.29 10.91
CA GLU A 279 -18.30 8.74 10.87
C GLU A 279 -17.13 9.47 10.20
N PHE A 280 -15.90 8.98 10.41
CA PHE A 280 -14.70 9.51 9.78
C PHE A 280 -14.80 9.40 8.25
N ILE A 281 -15.07 8.23 7.69
CA ILE A 281 -15.21 8.02 6.25
C ILE A 281 -16.36 8.89 5.70
N SER A 282 -17.49 8.96 6.40
CA SER A 282 -18.65 9.77 6.00
C SER A 282 -18.34 11.28 5.96
N ARG A 283 -17.44 11.75 6.78
CA ARG A 283 -16.97 13.14 6.81
C ARG A 283 -15.96 13.43 5.69
N GLU A 284 -15.07 12.50 5.40
CA GLU A 284 -13.95 12.72 4.47
C GLU A 284 -14.33 12.52 2.99
N LEU A 285 -15.31 11.67 2.70
CA LEU A 285 -15.69 11.35 1.33
C LEU A 285 -17.07 11.93 0.96
N PRO A 286 -17.25 12.44 -0.28
CA PRO A 286 -18.55 12.83 -0.78
C PRO A 286 -19.54 11.65 -0.77
N VAL A 287 -20.77 11.89 -0.31
CA VAL A 287 -21.83 10.86 -0.21
C VAL A 287 -22.04 10.12 -1.53
N ALA A 288 -22.03 10.82 -2.66
CA ALA A 288 -22.21 10.21 -3.98
C ALA A 288 -21.07 9.23 -4.33
N LEU A 289 -19.83 9.54 -3.93
CA LEU A 289 -18.68 8.65 -4.12
C LEU A 289 -18.80 7.43 -3.21
N MET A 290 -19.11 7.65 -1.93
CA MET A 290 -19.31 6.58 -0.95
C MET A 290 -20.36 5.58 -1.41
N ASN A 291 -21.55 6.07 -1.81
CA ASN A 291 -22.64 5.19 -2.22
C ASN A 291 -22.23 4.29 -3.40
N LYS A 292 -21.62 4.89 -4.44
CA LYS A 292 -21.13 4.12 -5.59
C LYS A 292 -20.02 3.14 -5.23
N TYR A 293 -19.10 3.57 -4.35
CA TYR A 293 -17.99 2.72 -3.93
C TYR A 293 -18.50 1.50 -3.17
N PHE A 294 -19.35 1.70 -2.17
CA PHE A 294 -19.88 0.59 -1.36
C PHE A 294 -20.86 -0.29 -2.13
N GLU A 295 -21.65 0.26 -3.05
CA GLU A 295 -22.47 -0.53 -3.97
C GLU A 295 -21.60 -1.48 -4.80
N TYR A 296 -20.56 -0.94 -5.46
CA TYR A 296 -19.63 -1.74 -6.26
C TYR A 296 -18.90 -2.80 -5.43
N GLN A 297 -18.38 -2.42 -4.26
CA GLN A 297 -17.66 -3.34 -3.39
C GLN A 297 -18.55 -4.44 -2.82
N THR A 298 -19.80 -4.13 -2.49
CA THR A 298 -20.78 -5.12 -2.03
C THR A 298 -21.11 -6.12 -3.13
N GLN A 299 -21.29 -5.64 -4.37
CA GLN A 299 -21.51 -6.50 -5.52
C GLN A 299 -20.29 -7.40 -5.78
N LEU A 300 -19.07 -6.83 -5.73
CA LEU A 300 -17.82 -7.57 -5.90
C LEU A 300 -17.69 -8.70 -4.85
N CYS A 301 -18.02 -8.41 -3.58
CA CYS A 301 -18.07 -9.41 -2.52
C CYS A 301 -19.06 -10.55 -2.83
N HIS A 302 -20.28 -10.18 -3.22
CA HIS A 302 -21.31 -11.14 -3.54
C HIS A 302 -20.92 -12.06 -4.71
N ASP A 303 -20.36 -11.47 -5.77
CA ASP A 303 -19.93 -12.21 -6.96
C ASP A 303 -18.78 -13.17 -6.64
N ALA A 304 -17.82 -12.73 -5.80
CA ALA A 304 -16.71 -13.57 -5.36
C ALA A 304 -17.17 -14.75 -4.50
N GLU A 305 -18.09 -14.51 -3.55
CA GLU A 305 -18.63 -15.55 -2.66
C GLU A 305 -19.54 -16.53 -3.39
N GLY A 306 -20.24 -16.08 -4.43
CA GLY A 306 -21.10 -16.92 -5.27
C GLY A 306 -20.37 -17.64 -6.40
N ALA A 307 -19.08 -17.38 -6.60
CA ALA A 307 -18.32 -17.98 -7.68
C ALA A 307 -18.13 -19.49 -7.49
N PRO A 308 -18.49 -20.33 -8.47
CA PRO A 308 -18.33 -21.78 -8.37
C PRO A 308 -16.87 -22.21 -8.39
N ASP A 309 -16.00 -21.41 -8.96
CA ASP A 309 -14.55 -21.56 -9.00
C ASP A 309 -13.88 -20.23 -8.66
N THR A 310 -13.36 -20.14 -7.44
CA THR A 310 -12.70 -18.95 -6.91
C THR A 310 -11.45 -18.59 -7.72
N GLU A 311 -10.69 -19.59 -8.18
CA GLU A 311 -9.45 -19.35 -8.91
C GLU A 311 -9.70 -18.70 -10.28
N SER A 312 -10.67 -19.23 -11.04
CA SER A 312 -11.09 -18.66 -12.32
C SER A 312 -11.69 -17.26 -12.15
N TRP A 313 -12.48 -17.07 -11.08
CA TRP A 313 -13.05 -15.77 -10.77
C TRP A 313 -11.96 -14.73 -10.45
N GLU A 314 -11.01 -15.05 -9.56
CA GLU A 314 -9.90 -14.17 -9.22
C GLU A 314 -9.01 -13.88 -10.43
N ARG A 315 -8.83 -14.87 -11.32
CA ARG A 315 -8.10 -14.64 -12.58
C ARG A 315 -8.78 -13.55 -13.40
N ALA A 316 -10.07 -13.63 -13.61
CA ALA A 316 -10.82 -12.68 -14.44
C ALA A 316 -10.96 -11.29 -13.79
N HIS A 317 -11.14 -11.21 -12.48
CA HIS A 317 -11.53 -9.98 -11.77
C HIS A 317 -10.39 -9.32 -10.99
N SER A 318 -9.26 -9.98 -10.87
CA SER A 318 -8.09 -9.43 -10.17
C SER A 318 -6.80 -9.59 -10.99
N PHE A 319 -6.40 -10.83 -11.31
CA PHE A 319 -5.12 -11.12 -11.94
C PHE A 319 -4.91 -10.40 -13.28
N LEU A 320 -5.92 -10.43 -14.17
CA LEU A 320 -5.84 -9.82 -15.49
C LEU A 320 -6.07 -8.30 -15.49
N ILE A 321 -6.68 -7.76 -14.44
CA ILE A 321 -7.13 -6.36 -14.39
C ILE A 321 -6.18 -5.49 -13.57
N ILE A 322 -5.76 -5.99 -12.42
CA ILE A 322 -4.91 -5.28 -11.46
C ILE A 322 -3.41 -5.55 -11.80
#